data_fd91da905ba17c882119d4cd2210c3a1
#
_entry.id   fd91da905ba17c882119d4cd2210c3a1
#
_cell.length_a   1.000
_cell.length_b   1.000
_cell.length_c   1.000
_cell.angle_alpha   90.00
_cell.angle_beta   90.00
_cell.angle_gamma   90.00
#
_symmetry.space_group_name_H-M   'P 1'
#
loop_
_entity.id
_entity.type
_entity.pdbx_description
1 polymer ?
#
loop_
_entity_poly.entity_id
_entity_poly.type
_entity_poly.pdbx_seq_one_letter_code
_entity_poly.pdbx_strand_id
1 'polypeptide(L)'
;FSSVKSPLSYYTYNDNSGKGMQDFPYFVASVTGARLFKNPKTGQIWTLDLYRDRVQVYDDSLKVVASMEGPDRFVPSYAKLAVNAPVSFVTFEDGLYYAAYTDYYLTDKHLYLVYQGTKSFNPKELPPVEIFKLDFDGNLLCNYKFDRYVYSISVDSKEKYLYVASRKSVEEPPVLLRYEL
;
A
#
# COMPACT_ATOMS: atom_id res chain seq x y z
N PHE A 1 -6.59 12.18 -4.93
CA PHE A 1 -5.30 12.33 -4.24
C PHE A 1 -5.00 13.81 -4.02
N SER A 2 -4.69 14.20 -2.78
CA SER A 2 -4.17 15.53 -2.49
C SER A 2 -2.66 15.45 -2.36
N SER A 3 -1.92 16.27 -3.10
CA SER A 3 -0.48 16.37 -2.92
C SER A 3 -0.19 17.18 -1.64
N VAL A 4 0.37 16.54 -0.65
CA VAL A 4 0.88 17.20 0.54
C VAL A 4 2.39 17.31 0.38
N LYS A 5 2.91 18.52 0.16
CA LYS A 5 4.34 18.81 0.32
C LYS A 5 4.64 18.79 1.81
N SER A 6 4.95 17.61 2.35
CA SER A 6 5.36 17.50 3.75
C SER A 6 6.85 17.23 3.83
N PRO A 7 7.60 17.94 4.66
CA PRO A 7 8.93 17.50 5.04
C PRO A 7 8.81 16.14 5.73
N LEU A 8 9.81 15.28 5.56
CA LEU A 8 9.94 13.98 6.18
C LEU A 8 9.45 14.01 7.64
N SER A 9 8.22 13.62 7.87
CA SER A 9 7.83 13.19 9.20
C SER A 9 8.33 11.75 9.33
N TYR A 10 9.55 11.60 9.85
CA TYR A 10 9.96 10.34 10.43
C TYR A 10 8.88 9.93 11.42
N TYR A 11 8.57 8.66 11.46
CA TYR A 11 7.72 8.11 12.50
C TYR A 11 8.28 8.54 13.85
N THR A 12 7.63 9.46 14.52
CA THR A 12 7.86 9.66 15.93
C THR A 12 7.15 8.51 16.64
N TYR A 13 7.88 7.42 16.82
CA TYR A 13 7.49 6.41 17.78
C TYR A 13 7.68 7.01 19.16
N ASN A 14 6.59 7.27 19.87
CA ASN A 14 6.63 7.60 21.27
C ASN A 14 6.82 6.29 22.07
N ASP A 15 8.06 5.83 22.16
CA ASP A 15 8.40 4.80 23.11
C ASP A 15 8.52 5.42 24.51
N ASN A 16 7.41 5.41 25.23
CA ASN A 16 7.41 5.78 26.65
C ASN A 16 8.19 4.79 27.54
N SER A 17 8.74 3.69 27.00
CA SER A 17 9.44 2.66 27.76
C SER A 17 10.92 2.96 28.01
N GLY A 18 11.49 3.98 27.39
CA GLY A 18 12.88 4.42 27.61
C GLY A 18 13.96 3.38 27.28
N LYS A 19 13.63 2.26 26.66
CA LYS A 19 14.57 1.20 26.28
C LYS A 19 14.98 1.35 24.82
N GLY A 20 16.25 1.55 24.65
CA GLY A 20 16.98 1.93 23.46
C GLY A 20 16.49 1.40 22.11
N MET A 21 16.55 2.31 21.16
CA MET A 21 16.22 2.21 19.73
C MET A 21 17.07 1.20 18.92
N GLN A 22 17.68 0.18 19.51
CA GLN A 22 18.54 -0.76 18.77
C GLN A 22 17.77 -1.59 17.75
N ASP A 23 16.46 -1.80 17.95
CA ASP A 23 15.58 -2.56 17.04
C ASP A 23 14.82 -1.66 16.06
N PHE A 24 15.04 -0.36 16.06
CA PHE A 24 14.25 0.60 15.30
C PHE A 24 14.24 0.34 13.77
N PRO A 25 15.38 0.04 13.10
CA PRO A 25 15.37 -0.24 11.67
C PRO A 25 14.54 -1.48 11.31
N TYR A 26 14.62 -2.53 12.13
CA TYR A 26 13.83 -3.76 11.92
C TYR A 26 12.33 -3.52 12.17
N PHE A 27 12.03 -2.76 13.21
CA PHE A 27 10.67 -2.33 13.51
C PHE A 27 10.07 -1.56 12.36
N VAL A 28 10.75 -0.52 11.87
CA VAL A 28 10.29 0.28 10.72
C VAL A 28 10.09 -0.60 9.50
N ALA A 29 11.02 -1.51 9.18
CA ALA A 29 10.90 -2.40 8.04
C ALA A 29 9.69 -3.34 8.13
N SER A 30 9.37 -3.85 9.33
CA SER A 30 8.25 -4.77 9.51
C SER A 30 6.87 -4.11 9.45
N VAL A 31 6.77 -2.82 9.79
CA VAL A 31 5.50 -2.08 9.82
C VAL A 31 5.29 -1.14 8.62
N THR A 32 6.34 -0.90 7.84
CA THR A 32 6.27 -0.07 6.64
C THR A 32 6.31 -0.89 5.38
N GLY A 33 5.91 -2.18 5.45
CA GLY A 33 5.84 -3.00 4.25
C GLY A 33 5.41 -2.14 3.07
N ALA A 34 6.31 -1.94 2.12
CA ALA A 34 6.04 -1.10 0.96
C ALA A 34 6.40 -1.85 -0.32
N ARG A 35 5.61 -1.63 -1.34
CA ARG A 35 6.01 -1.97 -2.69
C ARG A 35 6.71 -0.78 -3.31
N LEU A 36 7.72 -1.02 -4.12
CA LEU A 36 8.43 0.05 -4.79
C LEU A 36 8.54 -0.23 -6.29
N PHE A 37 8.56 0.82 -7.07
CA PHE A 37 8.84 0.75 -8.50
C PHE A 37 9.53 2.03 -8.97
N LYS A 38 10.18 1.93 -10.12
CA LYS A 38 10.76 3.08 -10.80
C LYS A 38 9.77 3.62 -11.83
N ASN A 39 9.46 4.90 -11.75
CA ASN A 39 8.65 5.58 -12.74
C ASN A 39 9.41 5.63 -14.07
N PRO A 40 8.90 5.03 -15.15
CA PRO A 40 9.62 4.94 -16.43
C PRO A 40 9.79 6.29 -17.12
N LYS A 41 8.90 7.26 -16.84
CA LYS A 41 8.93 8.60 -17.44
C LYS A 41 9.93 9.53 -16.76
N THR A 42 9.98 9.49 -15.41
CA THR A 42 10.77 10.45 -14.62
C THR A 42 12.03 9.85 -14.01
N GLY A 43 12.13 8.52 -13.95
CA GLY A 43 13.20 7.82 -13.27
C GLY A 43 13.08 7.78 -11.74
N GLN A 44 12.13 8.50 -11.17
CA GLN A 44 11.89 8.58 -9.73
C GLN A 44 11.46 7.24 -9.15
N ILE A 45 11.80 7.00 -7.89
CA ILE A 45 11.33 5.83 -7.14
C ILE A 45 10.03 6.18 -6.44
N TRP A 46 9.03 5.35 -6.64
CA TRP A 46 7.74 5.45 -5.95
C TRP A 46 7.59 4.31 -4.96
N THR A 47 7.06 4.61 -3.79
CA THR A 47 6.72 3.60 -2.77
C THR A 47 5.23 3.65 -2.47
N LEU A 48 4.65 2.46 -2.36
CA LEU A 48 3.24 2.25 -2.01
C LEU A 48 3.21 1.58 -0.64
N ASP A 49 2.72 2.27 0.36
CA ASP A 49 2.66 1.71 1.71
C ASP A 49 1.55 0.64 1.78
N LEU A 50 1.89 -0.55 2.30
CA LEU A 50 0.91 -1.64 2.47
C LEU A 50 -0.10 -1.35 3.58
N TYR A 51 0.35 -0.69 4.65
CA TYR A 51 -0.42 -0.51 5.88
C TYR A 51 -0.83 0.94 6.14
N ARG A 52 -0.47 1.84 5.25
CA ARG A 52 -0.81 3.25 5.33
C ARG A 52 -1.37 3.71 4.01
N ASP A 53 -2.33 4.59 4.09
CA ASP A 53 -2.90 5.19 2.90
C ASP A 53 -2.00 6.29 2.33
N ARG A 54 -0.79 5.87 1.90
CA ARG A 54 0.25 6.79 1.45
C ARG A 54 1.06 6.24 0.29
N VAL A 55 1.36 7.13 -0.67
CA VAL A 55 2.32 6.93 -1.75
C VAL A 55 3.39 8.00 -1.65
N GLN A 56 4.67 7.63 -1.68
CA GLN A 56 5.78 8.57 -1.67
C GLN A 56 6.62 8.47 -2.93
N VAL A 57 7.15 9.61 -3.35
CA VAL A 57 8.03 9.74 -4.52
C VAL A 57 9.39 10.24 -4.04
N TYR A 58 10.43 9.58 -4.50
CA TYR A 58 11.82 9.87 -4.15
C TYR A 58 12.60 10.25 -5.39
N ASP A 59 13.52 11.19 -5.25
CA ASP A 59 14.54 11.51 -6.26
C ASP A 59 15.71 10.49 -6.26
N ASP A 60 16.68 10.72 -7.14
CA ASP A 60 17.87 9.86 -7.27
C ASP A 60 18.77 9.91 -6.00
N SER A 61 18.60 10.92 -5.14
CA SER A 61 19.29 11.05 -3.85
C SER A 61 18.51 10.38 -2.72
N LEU A 62 17.44 9.67 -3.02
CA LEU A 62 16.51 9.05 -2.07
C LEU A 62 15.85 10.06 -1.11
N LYS A 63 15.69 11.30 -1.55
CA LYS A 63 14.91 12.30 -0.81
C LYS A 63 13.46 12.26 -1.28
N VAL A 64 12.54 12.36 -0.34
CA VAL A 64 11.12 12.50 -0.65
C VAL A 64 10.87 13.83 -1.33
N VAL A 65 10.40 13.79 -2.57
CA VAL A 65 10.05 14.97 -3.37
C VAL A 65 8.55 15.18 -3.46
N ALA A 66 7.76 14.13 -3.27
CA ALA A 66 6.31 14.23 -3.18
C ALA A 66 5.75 13.15 -2.25
N SER A 67 4.60 13.45 -1.65
CA SER A 67 3.80 12.50 -0.87
C SER A 67 2.33 12.69 -1.23
N MET A 68 1.65 11.59 -1.50
CA MET A 68 0.22 11.54 -1.80
C MET A 68 -0.47 10.71 -0.74
N GLU A 69 -1.60 11.19 -0.26
CA GLU A 69 -2.50 10.44 0.61
C GLU A 69 -3.70 9.97 -0.21
N GLY A 70 -4.11 8.74 0.00
CA GLY A 70 -5.29 8.20 -0.63
C GLY A 70 -6.60 8.63 0.07
N PRO A 71 -7.73 8.01 -0.30
CA PRO A 71 -9.04 8.50 0.10
C PRO A 71 -9.32 8.41 1.61
N ASP A 72 -8.78 7.39 2.29
CA ASP A 72 -9.14 7.11 3.70
C ASP A 72 -8.17 7.74 4.71
N ARG A 73 -6.99 8.13 4.26
CA ARG A 73 -5.96 8.86 5.03
C ARG A 73 -5.60 8.22 6.36
N PHE A 74 -5.71 6.90 6.48
CA PHE A 74 -5.42 6.25 7.74
C PHE A 74 -3.91 6.07 7.96
N VAL A 75 -3.53 6.23 9.21
CA VAL A 75 -2.19 5.99 9.72
C VAL A 75 -2.34 5.08 10.93
N PRO A 76 -1.96 3.80 10.82
CA PRO A 76 -2.08 2.88 11.95
C PRO A 76 -1.10 3.23 13.06
N SER A 77 -1.53 3.00 14.29
CA SER A 77 -0.66 3.00 15.46
C SER A 77 -0.06 1.61 15.66
N TYR A 78 1.18 1.56 16.13
CA TYR A 78 1.92 0.32 16.28
C TYR A 78 2.30 0.08 17.73
N ALA A 79 2.16 -1.17 18.18
CA ALA A 79 2.62 -1.63 19.47
C ALA A 79 3.68 -2.72 19.33
N LYS A 80 4.65 -2.73 20.23
CA LYS A 80 5.64 -3.78 20.34
C LYS A 80 5.08 -4.88 21.24
N LEU A 81 4.86 -6.07 20.68
CA LEU A 81 4.56 -7.26 21.48
C LEU A 81 5.88 -7.91 21.92
N ALA A 82 6.18 -7.83 23.21
CA ALA A 82 7.23 -8.64 23.81
C ALA A 82 6.69 -10.06 23.97
N VAL A 83 7.11 -10.97 23.11
CA VAL A 83 6.92 -12.39 23.34
C VAL A 83 8.12 -12.87 24.18
N ASN A 84 7.95 -13.87 25.04
CA ASN A 84 9.01 -14.49 25.86
C ASN A 84 10.07 -15.22 24.99
N ALA A 85 10.50 -14.61 23.92
CA ALA A 85 11.45 -15.08 22.93
C ALA A 85 12.42 -13.93 22.57
N PRO A 86 13.61 -14.24 22.04
CA PRO A 86 14.56 -13.20 21.62
C PRO A 86 14.07 -12.33 20.47
N VAL A 87 12.87 -12.59 19.95
CA VAL A 87 12.27 -11.85 18.83
C VAL A 87 11.05 -11.10 19.35
N SER A 88 11.06 -9.78 19.18
CA SER A 88 9.88 -8.94 19.39
C SER A 88 9.08 -8.84 18.09
N PHE A 89 7.79 -8.97 18.17
CA PHE A 89 6.89 -8.74 17.06
C PHE A 89 6.26 -7.36 17.19
N VAL A 90 5.99 -6.76 16.04
CA VAL A 90 5.20 -5.54 15.97
C VAL A 90 3.80 -5.91 15.54
N THR A 91 2.83 -5.33 16.21
CA THR A 91 1.41 -5.43 15.84
C THR A 91 0.81 -4.04 15.76
N PHE A 92 -0.38 -3.94 15.21
CA PHE A 92 -1.15 -2.71 15.30
C PHE A 92 -1.70 -2.55 16.72
N GLU A 93 -1.58 -1.36 17.28
CA GLU A 93 -1.90 -1.07 18.69
C GLU A 93 -3.38 -1.35 19.03
N ASP A 94 -4.27 -1.07 18.08
CA ASP A 94 -5.71 -1.30 18.22
C ASP A 94 -6.14 -2.74 17.88
N GLY A 95 -5.19 -3.62 17.55
CA GLY A 95 -5.46 -5.01 17.17
C GLY A 95 -6.13 -5.15 15.79
N LEU A 96 -6.22 -4.06 15.02
CA LEU A 96 -6.79 -4.08 13.67
C LEU A 96 -5.75 -4.47 12.63
N TYR A 97 -6.22 -5.01 11.52
CA TYR A 97 -5.44 -5.19 10.31
C TYR A 97 -5.69 -4.03 9.37
N TYR A 98 -4.62 -3.44 8.89
CA TYR A 98 -4.65 -2.37 7.91
C TYR A 98 -4.12 -2.89 6.59
N ALA A 99 -4.78 -2.55 5.51
CA ALA A 99 -4.27 -2.79 4.17
C ALA A 99 -4.66 -1.62 3.26
N ALA A 100 -3.66 -0.97 2.70
CA ALA A 100 -3.83 0.13 1.76
C ALA A 100 -3.56 -0.35 0.33
N TYR A 101 -2.31 -0.29 -0.12
CA TYR A 101 -1.94 -0.64 -1.49
C TYR A 101 -1.36 -2.06 -1.53
N THR A 102 -2.13 -3.01 -2.03
CA THR A 102 -1.78 -4.44 -1.98
C THR A 102 -1.07 -4.94 -3.22
N ASP A 103 -1.30 -4.31 -4.36
CA ASP A 103 -0.63 -4.63 -5.61
C ASP A 103 -0.59 -3.43 -6.56
N TYR A 104 0.21 -3.52 -7.63
CA TYR A 104 0.25 -2.53 -8.69
C TYR A 104 0.64 -3.14 -10.04
N TYR A 105 0.32 -2.44 -11.11
CA TYR A 105 0.78 -2.76 -12.45
C TYR A 105 1.18 -1.49 -13.20
N LEU A 106 2.34 -1.55 -13.89
CA LEU A 106 2.83 -0.47 -14.72
C LEU A 106 2.66 -0.83 -16.19
N THR A 107 2.09 0.10 -16.94
CA THR A 107 2.16 0.11 -18.40
C THR A 107 3.17 1.16 -18.86
N ASP A 108 3.33 1.34 -20.15
CA ASP A 108 4.16 2.43 -20.70
C ASP A 108 3.57 3.84 -20.44
N LYS A 109 2.30 3.93 -20.04
CA LYS A 109 1.57 5.19 -19.95
C LYS A 109 1.01 5.47 -18.56
N HIS A 110 0.62 4.43 -17.82
CA HIS A 110 -0.15 4.57 -16.59
C HIS A 110 0.31 3.61 -15.50
N LEU A 111 -0.02 3.99 -14.29
CA LEU A 111 0.09 3.20 -13.10
C LEU A 111 -1.31 2.76 -12.64
N TYR A 112 -1.47 1.46 -12.38
CA TYR A 112 -2.67 0.88 -11.79
C TYR A 112 -2.33 0.42 -10.36
N LEU A 113 -3.06 0.89 -9.36
CA LEU A 113 -2.87 0.57 -7.95
C LEU A 113 -4.07 -0.20 -7.43
N VAL A 114 -3.85 -1.36 -6.83
CA VAL A 114 -4.90 -2.08 -6.09
C VAL A 114 -4.96 -1.49 -4.69
N TYR A 115 -6.05 -0.81 -4.40
CA TYR A 115 -6.33 -0.18 -3.12
C TYR A 115 -7.40 -0.96 -2.36
N GLN A 116 -7.03 -1.49 -1.20
CA GLN A 116 -7.95 -2.24 -0.35
C GLN A 116 -8.69 -1.33 0.63
N GLY A 117 -8.04 -0.31 1.16
CA GLY A 117 -8.64 0.67 2.06
C GLY A 117 -9.25 0.06 3.32
N THR A 118 -8.69 -1.04 3.81
CA THR A 118 -9.33 -1.84 4.85
C THR A 118 -8.71 -1.59 6.21
N LYS A 119 -9.61 -1.50 7.18
CA LYS A 119 -9.33 -1.52 8.60
C LYS A 119 -10.27 -2.56 9.23
N SER A 120 -9.75 -3.75 9.56
CA SER A 120 -10.58 -4.89 9.96
C SER A 120 -9.98 -5.65 11.15
N PHE A 121 -10.82 -6.23 11.99
CA PHE A 121 -10.41 -7.18 13.03
C PHE A 121 -10.20 -8.59 12.49
N ASN A 122 -10.67 -8.88 11.30
CA ASN A 122 -10.62 -10.22 10.74
C ASN A 122 -9.62 -10.29 9.57
N PRO A 123 -8.44 -10.92 9.76
CA PRO A 123 -7.44 -11.06 8.69
C PRO A 123 -7.88 -11.99 7.55
N LYS A 124 -8.98 -12.75 7.75
CA LYS A 124 -9.57 -13.63 6.71
C LYS A 124 -10.65 -12.93 5.91
N GLU A 125 -10.99 -11.70 6.26
CA GLU A 125 -11.94 -10.92 5.50
C GLU A 125 -11.35 -10.57 4.13
N LEU A 126 -12.15 -10.76 3.11
CA LEU A 126 -11.80 -10.43 1.72
C LEU A 126 -12.69 -9.26 1.26
N PRO A 127 -12.32 -8.03 1.65
CA PRO A 127 -13.14 -6.87 1.32
C PRO A 127 -13.11 -6.59 -0.17
N PRO A 128 -14.11 -5.89 -0.68
CA PRO A 128 -14.05 -5.24 -1.98
C PRO A 128 -12.83 -4.33 -2.09
N VAL A 129 -12.32 -4.16 -3.30
CA VAL A 129 -11.16 -3.28 -3.54
C VAL A 129 -11.48 -2.23 -4.60
N GLU A 130 -10.67 -1.20 -4.65
CA GLU A 130 -10.66 -0.22 -5.71
C GLU A 130 -9.35 -0.32 -6.50
N ILE A 131 -9.41 -0.09 -7.82
CA ILE A 131 -8.21 0.00 -8.64
C ILE A 131 -8.12 1.41 -9.18
N PHE A 132 -7.09 2.14 -8.75
CA PHE A 132 -6.83 3.50 -9.21
C PHE A 132 -5.93 3.46 -10.44
N LYS A 133 -6.35 4.10 -11.53
CA LYS A 133 -5.52 4.39 -12.69
C LYS A 133 -4.97 5.80 -12.55
N LEU A 134 -3.64 5.94 -12.53
CA LEU A 134 -2.95 7.22 -12.45
C LEU A 134 -2.06 7.43 -13.66
N ASP A 135 -1.84 8.69 -14.01
CA ASP A 135 -0.70 9.05 -14.86
C ASP A 135 0.61 9.05 -14.05
N PHE A 136 1.74 9.22 -14.73
CA PHE A 136 3.05 9.27 -14.09
C PHE A 136 3.37 10.60 -13.39
N ASP A 137 2.46 11.55 -13.44
CA ASP A 137 2.52 12.79 -12.67
C ASP A 137 1.72 12.67 -11.35
N GLY A 138 1.04 11.51 -11.15
CA GLY A 138 0.27 11.18 -9.93
C GLY A 138 -1.18 11.62 -9.96
N ASN A 139 -1.69 12.04 -11.12
CA ASN A 139 -3.09 12.42 -11.26
C ASN A 139 -3.98 11.17 -11.38
N LEU A 140 -5.05 11.13 -10.61
CA LEU A 140 -6.05 10.08 -10.72
C LEU A 140 -6.88 10.29 -12.01
N LEU A 141 -6.81 9.30 -12.90
CA LEU A 141 -7.54 9.30 -14.17
C LEU A 141 -8.85 8.54 -14.08
N CYS A 142 -8.84 7.41 -13.36
CA CYS A 142 -10.01 6.56 -13.20
C CYS A 142 -9.95 5.78 -11.88
N ASN A 143 -11.13 5.44 -11.35
CA ASN A 143 -11.30 4.58 -10.19
C ASN A 143 -12.27 3.46 -10.56
N TYR A 144 -11.77 2.21 -10.60
CA TYR A 144 -12.57 1.01 -10.84
C TYR A 144 -12.92 0.35 -9.51
N LYS A 145 -14.21 0.17 -9.24
CA LYS A 145 -14.71 -0.46 -8.01
C LYS A 145 -15.04 -1.92 -8.26
N PHE A 146 -14.51 -2.79 -7.42
CA PHE A 146 -14.74 -4.23 -7.48
C PHE A 146 -15.57 -4.68 -6.27
N ASP A 147 -16.50 -5.61 -6.50
CA ASP A 147 -17.34 -6.23 -5.47
C ASP A 147 -16.66 -7.43 -4.79
N ARG A 148 -15.34 -7.58 -4.98
CA ARG A 148 -14.56 -8.73 -4.54
C ARG A 148 -13.14 -8.36 -4.21
N TYR A 149 -12.45 -9.24 -3.50
CA TYR A 149 -11.04 -9.12 -3.23
C TYR A 149 -10.20 -9.39 -4.48
N VAL A 150 -9.17 -8.59 -4.68
CA VAL A 150 -8.22 -8.71 -5.78
C VAL A 150 -6.83 -9.00 -5.22
N TYR A 151 -6.24 -10.11 -5.65
CA TYR A 151 -4.88 -10.52 -5.26
C TYR A 151 -3.81 -9.83 -6.11
N SER A 152 -4.07 -9.78 -7.41
CA SER A 152 -3.12 -9.25 -8.37
C SER A 152 -3.82 -8.82 -9.65
N ILE A 153 -3.16 -7.91 -10.37
CA ILE A 153 -3.65 -7.36 -11.62
C ILE A 153 -2.59 -7.42 -12.72
N SER A 154 -3.05 -7.41 -13.94
CA SER A 154 -2.24 -7.19 -15.13
C SER A 154 -3.06 -6.44 -16.18
N VAL A 155 -2.41 -5.63 -17.01
CA VAL A 155 -3.05 -4.88 -18.09
C VAL A 155 -2.35 -5.23 -19.39
N ASP A 156 -3.11 -5.40 -20.47
CA ASP A 156 -2.53 -5.66 -21.76
C ASP A 156 -1.78 -4.43 -22.32
N SER A 157 -0.86 -4.65 -23.25
CA SER A 157 0.01 -3.60 -23.79
C SER A 157 -0.74 -2.45 -24.48
N LYS A 158 -1.97 -2.67 -24.90
CA LYS A 158 -2.83 -1.64 -25.53
C LYS A 158 -3.75 -0.95 -24.52
N GLU A 159 -3.70 -1.37 -23.25
CA GLU A 159 -4.59 -0.93 -22.18
C GLU A 159 -6.08 -1.07 -22.52
N LYS A 160 -6.41 -2.12 -23.25
CA LYS A 160 -7.79 -2.45 -23.59
C LYS A 160 -8.43 -3.36 -22.55
N TYR A 161 -7.62 -4.22 -21.92
CA TYR A 161 -8.10 -5.21 -20.96
C TYR A 161 -7.32 -5.18 -19.66
N LEU A 162 -8.07 -5.25 -18.58
CA LEU A 162 -7.57 -5.49 -17.23
C LEU A 162 -7.84 -6.95 -16.87
N TYR A 163 -6.81 -7.67 -16.49
CA TYR A 163 -6.88 -9.03 -15.96
C TYR A 163 -6.73 -8.98 -14.45
N VAL A 164 -7.60 -9.69 -13.75
CA VAL A 164 -7.71 -9.62 -12.30
C VAL A 164 -7.76 -11.04 -11.73
N ALA A 165 -6.77 -11.39 -10.90
CA ALA A 165 -6.84 -12.57 -10.06
C ALA A 165 -7.63 -12.24 -8.80
N SER A 166 -8.77 -12.89 -8.60
CA SER A 166 -9.78 -12.47 -7.64
C SER A 166 -10.43 -13.65 -6.92
N ARG A 167 -11.04 -13.34 -5.78
CA ARG A 167 -11.86 -14.27 -4.99
C ARG A 167 -12.99 -13.50 -4.32
N LYS A 168 -14.16 -14.09 -4.26
CA LYS A 168 -15.31 -13.45 -3.63
C LYS A 168 -15.47 -13.82 -2.15
N SER A 169 -15.10 -15.04 -1.79
CA SER A 169 -15.06 -15.49 -0.39
C SER A 169 -13.89 -16.46 -0.17
N VAL A 170 -13.61 -16.80 1.08
CA VAL A 170 -12.54 -17.77 1.42
C VAL A 170 -12.88 -19.20 1.01
N GLU A 171 -14.16 -19.53 0.87
CA GLU A 171 -14.65 -20.86 0.45
C GLU A 171 -14.61 -21.04 -1.07
N GLU A 172 -14.66 -19.94 -1.83
CA GLU A 172 -14.63 -20.01 -3.28
C GLU A 172 -13.20 -20.13 -3.81
N PRO A 173 -12.96 -20.89 -4.89
CA PRO A 173 -11.65 -20.91 -5.54
C PRO A 173 -11.32 -19.56 -6.16
N PRO A 174 -10.04 -19.19 -6.25
CA PRO A 174 -9.62 -18.01 -7.00
C PRO A 174 -10.01 -18.14 -8.47
N VAL A 175 -10.38 -17.02 -9.07
CA VAL A 175 -10.74 -16.92 -10.50
C VAL A 175 -9.90 -15.85 -11.18
N LEU A 176 -9.66 -16.04 -12.47
CA LEU A 176 -9.08 -15.02 -13.34
C LEU A 176 -10.21 -14.38 -14.16
N LEU A 177 -10.34 -13.08 -14.02
CA LEU A 177 -11.36 -12.28 -14.71
C LEU A 177 -10.70 -11.33 -15.69
N ARG A 178 -11.41 -10.99 -16.75
CA ARG A 178 -11.01 -9.98 -17.74
C ARG A 178 -12.09 -8.92 -17.85
N TYR A 179 -11.69 -7.69 -17.75
CA TYR A 179 -12.54 -6.51 -17.93
C TYR A 179 -12.04 -5.66 -19.09
N GLU A 180 -12.94 -5.07 -19.82
CA GLU A 180 -12.61 -4.06 -20.83
C GLU A 180 -12.47 -2.70 -20.12
N LEU A 181 -11.35 -1.98 -20.43
CA LEU A 181 -10.99 -0.68 -19.81
C LEU A 181 -11.57 0.51 -20.59
#